data_133e58cc3cb2ffb419c635e959d4d685
#
_entry.id   133e58cc3cb2ffb419c635e959d4d685
#
_cell.length_a   1.000
_cell.length_b   1.000
_cell.length_c   1.000
_cell.angle_alpha   90.00
_cell.angle_beta   90.00
_cell.angle_gamma   90.00
#
_symmetry.space_group_name_H-M   'P 1'
#
loop_
_entity.id
_entity.type
_entity.pdbx_description
1 polymer ?
#
loop_
_entity_poly.entity_id
_entity_poly.type
_entity_poly.pdbx_seq_one_letter_code
_entity_poly.pdbx_strand_id
1 'polypeptide(L)'
;MVKLIHTLADHDDDVNCCAFSSSLLATCSLDKTIRLYSLSDFTEVPYSPLKFHTYAVHCCCFSPSGHILASCSTDGTTVLWDVQNGQILAVMEQPSGSPVRVCRFSPDSTCLVSGASDGTVVLWNAQSYKLHRCASVKDGSLVACAFSPPGNLFVTGSSCGDLTVWDDKMRCLHNEKAHDLGITCCDFSSQPVPGGEEGLQFFQLASCGQDCQIKIWVISFIHILGFELKYKSTLTGHCAPVLACAFSHDGQMLVSGSVDKSVIVYDTNTENILHTLTQHTRYVTTCAFAPNILLLATGSMDKTVKIWQFEKETLCQAKIPDQPKQFTENWSEDDVSNWLCTEGLEDLVDIFKMNNIDGRELLNLTKESLADDLKIESLGLRSKVLRKIEELRTKVKTLSSEIPDEFICPITRELMKDPVIASVFGRRRQRHLTPVLLPGKSHGWRSLMATHMKRKQWKIGSAKRNVPVP
;
A
#
# COMPACT_ATOMS: atom_id res chain seq x y z
N MET A 1 -16.30 -11.22 1.68
CA MET A 1 -16.26 -11.40 3.17
C MET A 1 -14.90 -11.98 3.57
N VAL A 2 -14.35 -11.64 4.75
CA VAL A 2 -13.11 -12.24 5.27
C VAL A 2 -13.48 -13.31 6.30
N LYS A 3 -12.95 -14.53 6.12
CA LYS A 3 -13.27 -15.68 6.96
C LYS A 3 -12.00 -16.26 7.58
N LEU A 4 -12.03 -16.53 8.88
CA LEU A 4 -11.01 -17.33 9.55
C LEU A 4 -11.20 -18.79 9.11
N ILE A 5 -10.20 -19.38 8.44
CA ILE A 5 -10.27 -20.76 7.95
C ILE A 5 -9.45 -21.74 8.80
N HIS A 6 -8.36 -21.27 9.42
CA HIS A 6 -7.51 -22.13 10.23
C HIS A 6 -6.83 -21.36 11.37
N THR A 7 -6.47 -22.07 12.45
CA THR A 7 -5.67 -21.53 13.56
C THR A 7 -4.58 -22.54 13.89
N LEU A 8 -3.32 -22.13 13.75
CA LEU A 8 -2.13 -22.90 14.11
C LEU A 8 -1.75 -22.51 15.55
N ALA A 9 -1.57 -23.46 16.43
CA ALA A 9 -1.29 -23.25 17.86
C ALA A 9 -0.11 -24.11 18.35
N ASP A 10 0.86 -24.34 17.48
CA ASP A 10 1.96 -25.27 17.74
C ASP A 10 3.19 -24.61 18.41
N HIS A 11 3.29 -23.27 18.38
CA HIS A 11 4.37 -22.55 19.05
C HIS A 11 4.18 -22.49 20.58
N ASP A 12 5.27 -22.67 21.30
CA ASP A 12 5.27 -22.64 22.77
C ASP A 12 5.39 -21.20 23.34
N ASP A 13 5.72 -20.22 22.51
CA ASP A 13 5.88 -18.82 22.90
C ASP A 13 5.40 -17.87 21.80
N ASP A 14 5.56 -16.54 22.01
CA ASP A 14 5.10 -15.48 21.13
C ASP A 14 5.57 -15.69 19.68
N VAL A 15 4.65 -15.58 18.71
CA VAL A 15 4.98 -15.61 17.29
C VAL A 15 5.47 -14.24 16.85
N ASN A 16 6.65 -14.15 16.26
CA ASN A 16 7.28 -12.89 15.89
C ASN A 16 7.12 -12.54 14.41
N CYS A 17 7.17 -13.53 13.51
CA CYS A 17 7.08 -13.29 12.08
C CYS A 17 6.39 -14.46 11.36
N CYS A 18 5.69 -14.11 10.28
CA CYS A 18 5.12 -15.04 9.30
C CYS A 18 5.61 -14.67 7.91
N ALA A 19 5.86 -15.65 7.05
CA ALA A 19 6.21 -15.45 5.66
C ALA A 19 5.60 -16.55 4.78
N PHE A 20 5.18 -16.19 3.59
CA PHE A 20 4.66 -17.13 2.60
C PHE A 20 5.67 -17.37 1.47
N SER A 21 5.71 -18.60 1.00
CA SER A 21 6.16 -18.94 -0.35
C SER A 21 4.95 -19.29 -1.22
N SER A 22 5.20 -19.80 -2.45
CA SER A 22 4.11 -20.28 -3.32
C SER A 22 3.35 -21.49 -2.76
N SER A 23 3.96 -22.28 -1.86
CA SER A 23 3.42 -23.55 -1.36
C SER A 23 3.47 -23.73 0.17
N LEU A 24 4.24 -22.91 0.87
CA LEU A 24 4.46 -23.03 2.31
C LEU A 24 4.23 -21.71 3.05
N LEU A 25 3.83 -21.85 4.32
CA LEU A 25 3.86 -20.79 5.32
C LEU A 25 4.98 -21.11 6.32
N ALA A 26 5.88 -20.15 6.54
CA ALA A 26 6.87 -20.18 7.62
C ALA A 26 6.42 -19.27 8.76
N THR A 27 6.62 -19.72 9.99
CA THR A 27 6.40 -18.93 11.20
C THR A 27 7.59 -19.05 12.13
N CYS A 28 7.98 -17.98 12.80
CA CYS A 28 9.06 -18.00 13.77
C CYS A 28 8.65 -17.36 15.11
N SER A 29 9.30 -17.79 16.18
CA SER A 29 8.83 -17.50 17.55
C SER A 29 9.98 -17.23 18.53
N LEU A 30 9.59 -16.66 19.68
CA LEU A 30 10.46 -16.58 20.87
C LEU A 30 10.84 -17.97 21.41
N ASP A 31 10.10 -19.03 21.07
CA ASP A 31 10.42 -20.43 21.40
C ASP A 31 11.68 -20.97 20.71
N LYS A 32 12.39 -20.12 19.92
CA LYS A 32 13.64 -20.39 19.19
C LYS A 32 13.46 -21.30 17.98
N THR A 33 12.23 -21.58 17.57
CA THR A 33 11.93 -22.46 16.44
C THR A 33 11.35 -21.71 15.26
N ILE A 34 11.52 -22.31 14.10
CA ILE A 34 10.78 -21.93 12.88
C ILE A 34 9.92 -23.13 12.50
N ARG A 35 8.64 -22.91 12.22
CA ARG A 35 7.71 -23.94 11.78
C ARG A 35 7.29 -23.70 10.35
N LEU A 36 7.12 -24.78 9.60
CA LEU A 36 6.74 -24.78 8.21
C LEU A 36 5.45 -25.57 8.01
N TYR A 37 4.48 -24.96 7.33
CA TYR A 37 3.18 -25.55 7.06
C TYR A 37 2.90 -25.56 5.56
N SER A 38 2.32 -26.62 5.08
CA SER A 38 1.82 -26.74 3.71
C SER A 38 0.60 -25.83 3.52
N LEU A 39 0.50 -25.13 2.38
CA LEU A 39 -0.68 -24.32 2.07
C LEU A 39 -1.88 -25.14 1.56
N SER A 40 -1.70 -26.43 1.24
CA SER A 40 -2.78 -27.29 0.78
C SER A 40 -3.76 -27.68 1.88
N ASP A 41 -3.26 -27.90 3.08
CA ASP A 41 -4.01 -28.46 4.20
C ASP A 41 -3.63 -27.88 5.57
N PHE A 42 -2.68 -26.95 5.60
CA PHE A 42 -2.12 -26.32 6.79
C PHE A 42 -1.50 -27.31 7.78
N THR A 43 -1.05 -28.48 7.30
CA THR A 43 -0.30 -29.43 8.10
C THR A 43 1.17 -29.04 8.20
N GLU A 44 1.78 -29.30 9.35
CA GLU A 44 3.22 -29.08 9.56
C GLU A 44 4.02 -30.10 8.73
N VAL A 45 5.08 -29.64 8.02
CA VAL A 45 5.92 -30.52 7.19
C VAL A 45 6.76 -31.46 8.06
N PRO A 46 7.13 -32.66 7.59
CA PRO A 46 7.74 -33.71 8.42
C PRO A 46 9.09 -33.33 9.07
N TYR A 47 9.83 -32.41 8.49
CA TYR A 47 11.14 -31.94 9.01
C TYR A 47 11.04 -30.67 9.86
N SER A 48 9.84 -30.14 10.06
CA SER A 48 9.54 -29.07 10.99
C SER A 48 9.31 -29.64 12.42
N PRO A 49 9.64 -28.88 13.47
CA PRO A 49 10.21 -27.53 13.49
C PRO A 49 11.70 -27.49 13.21
N LEU A 50 12.16 -26.42 12.52
CA LEU A 50 13.56 -26.15 12.29
C LEU A 50 14.20 -25.62 13.58
N LYS A 51 15.27 -26.30 14.06
CA LYS A 51 15.92 -26.02 15.34
C LYS A 51 17.41 -25.80 15.13
N PHE A 52 17.88 -24.62 15.42
CA PHE A 52 19.30 -24.25 15.43
C PHE A 52 19.54 -23.07 16.35
N HIS A 53 18.69 -22.02 16.23
CA HIS A 53 18.86 -20.81 16.99
C HIS A 53 18.84 -21.05 18.50
N THR A 54 19.78 -20.43 19.21
CA THR A 54 19.89 -20.57 20.66
C THR A 54 19.05 -19.58 21.44
N TYR A 55 18.59 -18.51 20.75
CA TYR A 55 17.71 -17.47 21.27
C TYR A 55 16.53 -17.22 20.33
N ALA A 56 15.67 -16.27 20.71
CA ALA A 56 14.48 -15.86 20.01
C ALA A 56 14.71 -15.61 18.52
N VAL A 57 13.86 -16.17 17.66
CA VAL A 57 13.84 -15.87 16.22
C VAL A 57 12.92 -14.70 15.96
N HIS A 58 13.45 -13.62 15.36
CA HIS A 58 12.72 -12.38 15.20
C HIS A 58 12.04 -12.24 13.84
N CYS A 59 12.70 -12.71 12.79
CA CYS A 59 12.18 -12.58 11.43
C CYS A 59 12.54 -13.82 10.61
N CYS A 60 11.68 -14.17 9.68
CA CYS A 60 11.93 -15.14 8.64
C CYS A 60 11.42 -14.62 7.30
N CYS A 61 12.07 -14.99 6.20
CA CYS A 61 11.62 -14.65 4.85
C CYS A 61 12.07 -15.71 3.86
N PHE A 62 11.21 -16.02 2.89
CA PHE A 62 11.58 -16.88 1.76
C PHE A 62 12.36 -16.09 0.72
N SER A 63 13.27 -16.78 0.02
CA SER A 63 13.78 -16.28 -1.26
C SER A 63 12.62 -16.16 -2.26
N PRO A 64 12.66 -15.24 -3.23
CA PRO A 64 11.64 -15.12 -4.27
C PRO A 64 11.34 -16.43 -5.02
N SER A 65 12.34 -17.28 -5.19
CA SER A 65 12.18 -18.63 -5.77
C SER A 65 11.46 -19.63 -4.86
N GLY A 66 11.32 -19.34 -3.55
CA GLY A 66 10.72 -20.24 -2.56
C GLY A 66 11.60 -21.41 -2.10
N HIS A 67 12.84 -21.54 -2.60
CA HIS A 67 13.71 -22.68 -2.27
C HIS A 67 14.55 -22.49 -1.01
N ILE A 68 14.81 -21.25 -0.64
CA ILE A 68 15.62 -20.91 0.55
C ILE A 68 14.74 -20.11 1.51
N LEU A 69 14.84 -20.47 2.78
CA LEU A 69 14.28 -19.68 3.89
C LEU A 69 15.44 -19.06 4.67
N ALA A 70 15.37 -17.77 4.96
CA ALA A 70 16.25 -17.08 5.88
C ALA A 70 15.55 -16.86 7.22
N SER A 71 16.26 -17.02 8.32
CA SER A 71 15.80 -16.67 9.66
C SER A 71 16.88 -15.90 10.42
N CYS A 72 16.49 -14.95 11.26
CA CYS A 72 17.43 -14.18 12.06
C CYS A 72 17.01 -14.12 13.54
N SER A 73 18.02 -14.05 14.43
CA SER A 73 17.82 -14.27 15.86
C SER A 73 18.63 -13.31 16.74
N THR A 74 18.20 -13.24 18.00
CA THR A 74 18.94 -12.60 19.09
C THR A 74 20.34 -13.20 19.30
N ASP A 75 20.63 -14.43 18.83
CA ASP A 75 21.94 -15.05 18.91
C ASP A 75 23.00 -14.42 17.99
N GLY A 76 22.63 -13.38 17.25
CA GLY A 76 23.53 -12.67 16.34
C GLY A 76 23.72 -13.35 14.99
N THR A 77 22.94 -14.39 14.69
CA THR A 77 23.07 -15.15 13.44
C THR A 77 21.87 -14.95 12.51
N THR A 78 22.13 -15.07 11.22
CA THR A 78 21.13 -15.27 10.17
C THR A 78 21.40 -16.63 9.54
N VAL A 79 20.42 -17.53 9.56
CA VAL A 79 20.55 -18.91 9.07
C VAL A 79 19.75 -19.05 7.78
N LEU A 80 20.36 -19.72 6.80
CA LEU A 80 19.72 -20.10 5.55
C LEU A 80 19.41 -21.60 5.57
N TRP A 81 18.17 -21.91 5.23
CA TRP A 81 17.61 -23.26 5.22
C TRP A 81 17.21 -23.69 3.83
N ASP A 82 17.48 -24.92 3.48
CA ASP A 82 16.88 -25.58 2.31
C ASP A 82 15.42 -25.93 2.63
N VAL A 83 14.51 -25.35 1.90
CA VAL A 83 13.06 -25.50 2.10
C VAL A 83 12.58 -26.92 1.78
N GLN A 84 13.31 -27.69 0.97
CA GLN A 84 12.88 -29.04 0.58
C GLN A 84 13.08 -30.08 1.69
N ASN A 85 14.12 -29.92 2.50
CA ASN A 85 14.52 -30.93 3.48
C ASN A 85 14.81 -30.37 4.90
N GLY A 86 14.72 -29.04 5.08
CA GLY A 86 14.97 -28.37 6.35
C GLY A 86 16.46 -28.35 6.77
N GLN A 87 17.41 -28.65 5.88
CA GLN A 87 18.82 -28.60 6.19
C GLN A 87 19.36 -27.18 6.16
N ILE A 88 20.40 -26.94 6.99
CA ILE A 88 21.10 -25.67 7.03
C ILE A 88 22.04 -25.57 5.83
N LEU A 89 21.85 -24.54 5.01
CA LEU A 89 22.73 -24.20 3.90
C LEU A 89 23.91 -23.34 4.35
N ALA A 90 23.65 -22.37 5.24
CA ALA A 90 24.66 -21.48 5.75
C ALA A 90 24.24 -20.85 7.08
N VAL A 91 25.25 -20.55 7.91
CA VAL A 91 25.10 -19.72 9.11
C VAL A 91 25.95 -18.46 8.91
N MET A 92 25.30 -17.30 8.94
CA MET A 92 25.92 -16.01 8.71
C MET A 92 25.93 -15.24 10.03
N GLU A 93 27.12 -15.00 10.56
CA GLU A 93 27.30 -14.29 11.82
C GLU A 93 27.34 -12.78 11.58
N GLN A 94 26.57 -12.04 12.36
CA GLN A 94 26.61 -10.57 12.33
C GLN A 94 28.00 -10.10 12.76
N PRO A 95 28.67 -9.22 11.96
CA PRO A 95 30.04 -8.82 12.25
C PRO A 95 30.26 -8.20 13.65
N SER A 96 29.24 -7.54 14.18
CA SER A 96 29.23 -6.95 15.51
C SER A 96 28.85 -7.93 16.63
N GLY A 97 28.37 -9.13 16.30
CA GLY A 97 27.78 -10.07 17.26
C GLY A 97 26.46 -9.61 17.87
N SER A 98 25.91 -8.49 17.42
CA SER A 98 24.65 -7.93 17.94
C SER A 98 23.43 -8.73 17.48
N PRO A 99 22.34 -8.76 18.27
CA PRO A 99 21.08 -9.38 17.89
C PRO A 99 20.58 -8.93 16.54
N VAL A 100 20.27 -9.87 15.64
CA VAL A 100 19.68 -9.59 14.33
C VAL A 100 18.18 -9.56 14.46
N ARG A 101 17.57 -8.47 14.05
CA ARG A 101 16.14 -8.19 14.23
C ARG A 101 15.30 -8.41 12.98
N VAL A 102 15.89 -8.21 11.81
CA VAL A 102 15.19 -8.27 10.52
C VAL A 102 16.11 -8.83 9.43
N CYS A 103 15.54 -9.59 8.52
CA CYS A 103 16.21 -10.04 7.30
C CYS A 103 15.22 -10.05 6.13
N ARG A 104 15.69 -9.73 4.90
CA ARG A 104 14.93 -9.75 3.67
C ARG A 104 15.81 -10.10 2.47
N PHE A 105 15.31 -10.95 1.58
CA PHE A 105 15.93 -11.19 0.28
C PHE A 105 15.63 -10.05 -0.69
N SER A 106 16.60 -9.79 -1.59
CA SER A 106 16.35 -8.96 -2.77
C SER A 106 15.39 -9.66 -3.75
N PRO A 107 14.61 -8.91 -4.54
CA PRO A 107 13.64 -9.50 -5.48
C PRO A 107 14.26 -10.42 -6.53
N ASP A 108 15.52 -10.21 -6.89
CA ASP A 108 16.31 -11.04 -7.81
C ASP A 108 16.99 -12.25 -7.16
N SER A 109 16.82 -12.44 -5.84
CA SER A 109 17.47 -13.50 -5.05
C SER A 109 19.01 -13.44 -5.01
N THR A 110 19.65 -12.35 -5.43
CA THR A 110 21.12 -12.23 -5.44
C THR A 110 21.68 -11.85 -4.09
N CYS A 111 20.92 -11.12 -3.30
CA CYS A 111 21.34 -10.57 -2.03
C CYS A 111 20.32 -10.86 -0.92
N LEU A 112 20.85 -10.85 0.32
CA LEU A 112 20.05 -10.80 1.55
C LEU A 112 20.52 -9.60 2.38
N VAL A 113 19.60 -8.82 2.92
CA VAL A 113 19.92 -7.78 3.92
C VAL A 113 19.55 -8.28 5.30
N SER A 114 20.42 -8.04 6.27
CA SER A 114 20.12 -8.21 7.69
C SER A 114 20.35 -6.91 8.46
N GLY A 115 19.49 -6.62 9.44
CA GLY A 115 19.55 -5.45 10.30
C GLY A 115 19.65 -5.85 11.76
N ALA A 116 20.58 -5.23 12.50
CA ALA A 116 20.88 -5.58 13.88
C ALA A 116 20.49 -4.49 14.89
N SER A 117 20.46 -4.88 16.17
CA SER A 117 20.06 -4.00 17.28
C SER A 117 21.03 -2.85 17.53
N ASP A 118 22.27 -2.92 17.06
CA ASP A 118 23.28 -1.86 17.15
C ASP A 118 23.23 -0.86 15.98
N GLY A 119 22.23 -0.98 15.10
CA GLY A 119 22.11 -0.16 13.91
C GLY A 119 22.92 -0.64 12.71
N THR A 120 23.61 -1.77 12.81
CA THR A 120 24.39 -2.34 11.71
C THR A 120 23.47 -2.98 10.67
N VAL A 121 23.65 -2.58 9.39
CA VAL A 121 23.05 -3.18 8.20
C VAL A 121 24.09 -3.99 7.47
N VAL A 122 23.82 -5.23 7.15
CA VAL A 122 24.72 -6.09 6.38
C VAL A 122 24.03 -6.57 5.11
N LEU A 123 24.72 -6.44 4.00
CA LEU A 123 24.33 -7.01 2.71
C LEU A 123 25.16 -8.27 2.47
N TRP A 124 24.50 -9.40 2.33
CA TRP A 124 25.08 -10.71 2.07
C TRP A 124 24.89 -11.09 0.60
N ASN A 125 25.86 -11.73 0.01
CA ASN A 125 25.67 -12.38 -1.29
C ASN A 125 24.96 -13.71 -1.06
N ALA A 126 23.78 -13.90 -1.66
CA ALA A 126 22.93 -15.04 -1.42
C ALA A 126 23.41 -16.34 -2.12
N GLN A 127 24.36 -16.27 -3.06
CA GLN A 127 24.94 -17.42 -3.74
C GLN A 127 26.19 -17.95 -3.02
N SER A 128 27.07 -17.04 -2.60
CA SER A 128 28.32 -17.41 -1.90
C SER A 128 28.19 -17.44 -0.39
N TYR A 129 27.06 -16.94 0.15
CA TYR A 129 26.78 -16.80 1.59
C TYR A 129 27.79 -15.95 2.36
N LYS A 130 28.52 -15.10 1.64
CA LYS A 130 29.56 -14.25 2.23
C LYS A 130 29.06 -12.82 2.40
N LEU A 131 29.62 -12.15 3.39
CA LEU A 131 29.43 -10.73 3.58
C LEU A 131 29.87 -9.97 2.32
N HIS A 132 28.96 -9.20 1.73
CA HIS A 132 29.25 -8.37 0.58
C HIS A 132 29.60 -6.95 1.01
N ARG A 133 28.77 -6.33 1.83
CA ARG A 133 28.96 -4.96 2.35
C ARG A 133 28.34 -4.82 3.74
N CYS A 134 28.81 -3.80 4.46
CA CYS A 134 28.28 -3.44 5.77
C CYS A 134 28.21 -1.91 5.89
N ALA A 135 27.14 -1.42 6.52
CA ALA A 135 26.93 -0.03 6.88
C ALA A 135 26.31 0.05 8.28
N SER A 136 26.22 1.24 8.84
CA SER A 136 25.52 1.45 10.11
C SER A 136 24.69 2.73 10.07
N VAL A 137 23.55 2.70 10.71
CA VAL A 137 22.73 3.89 11.03
C VAL A 137 23.26 4.45 12.35
N LYS A 138 23.38 5.77 12.44
CA LYS A 138 24.04 6.42 13.58
C LYS A 138 23.32 6.23 14.92
N ASP A 139 22.00 6.14 14.89
CA ASP A 139 21.18 6.09 16.09
C ASP A 139 20.04 5.08 15.93
N GLY A 140 19.88 4.22 16.95
CA GLY A 140 18.76 3.30 17.04
C GLY A 140 19.00 1.89 16.48
N SER A 141 18.20 0.96 16.98
CA SER A 141 18.15 -0.43 16.54
C SER A 141 17.40 -0.52 15.20
N LEU A 142 17.90 -1.35 14.28
CA LEU A 142 17.17 -1.65 13.05
C LEU A 142 16.11 -2.71 13.31
N VAL A 143 14.88 -2.40 12.98
CA VAL A 143 13.72 -3.26 13.26
C VAL A 143 12.88 -3.58 12.03
N ALA A 144 13.06 -2.83 10.96
CA ALA A 144 12.33 -3.01 9.72
C ALA A 144 13.25 -2.91 8.50
N CYS A 145 12.96 -3.69 7.46
CA CYS A 145 13.66 -3.65 6.19
C CYS A 145 12.72 -4.12 5.06
N ALA A 146 12.76 -3.43 3.92
CA ALA A 146 12.03 -3.82 2.73
C ALA A 146 12.80 -3.42 1.47
N PHE A 147 12.81 -4.27 0.44
CA PHE A 147 13.34 -3.96 -0.88
C PHE A 147 12.29 -3.31 -1.77
N SER A 148 12.71 -2.35 -2.58
CA SER A 148 11.86 -1.87 -3.68
C SER A 148 11.62 -2.97 -4.70
N PRO A 149 10.46 -3.02 -5.38
CA PRO A 149 10.15 -4.09 -6.35
C PRO A 149 11.19 -4.26 -7.48
N PRO A 150 11.82 -3.20 -8.02
CA PRO A 150 12.92 -3.35 -8.97
C PRO A 150 14.23 -3.88 -8.36
N GLY A 151 14.36 -3.90 -7.02
CA GLY A 151 15.55 -4.40 -6.31
C GLY A 151 16.75 -3.47 -6.26
N ASN A 152 16.68 -2.29 -6.87
CA ASN A 152 17.76 -1.30 -6.94
C ASN A 152 17.92 -0.46 -5.67
N LEU A 153 16.90 -0.43 -4.82
CA LEU A 153 16.87 0.25 -3.52
C LEU A 153 16.33 -0.67 -2.43
N PHE A 154 16.68 -0.38 -1.21
CA PHE A 154 15.98 -0.91 -0.04
C PHE A 154 15.86 0.16 1.05
N VAL A 155 14.91 -0.02 1.93
CA VAL A 155 14.69 0.86 3.08
C VAL A 155 14.93 0.12 4.37
N THR A 156 15.37 0.87 5.38
CA THR A 156 15.47 0.37 6.76
C THR A 156 14.75 1.33 7.70
N GLY A 157 14.03 0.77 8.66
CA GLY A 157 13.37 1.51 9.73
C GLY A 157 14.07 1.33 11.06
N SER A 158 14.27 2.43 11.79
CA SER A 158 14.92 2.44 13.10
C SER A 158 13.95 2.54 14.27
N SER A 159 14.39 2.07 15.44
CA SER A 159 13.66 2.25 16.69
C SER A 159 13.53 3.72 17.13
N CYS A 160 14.28 4.63 16.49
CA CYS A 160 14.16 6.06 16.70
C CYS A 160 13.10 6.71 15.80
N GLY A 161 12.55 5.99 14.83
CA GLY A 161 11.52 6.48 13.90
C GLY A 161 12.07 7.01 12.58
N ASP A 162 13.35 6.77 12.29
CA ASP A 162 13.97 7.19 11.05
C ASP A 162 13.82 6.10 9.97
N LEU A 163 13.42 6.53 8.77
CA LEU A 163 13.34 5.74 7.56
C LEU A 163 14.54 6.10 6.67
N THR A 164 15.44 5.15 6.45
CA THR A 164 16.64 5.37 5.64
C THR A 164 16.54 4.60 4.33
N VAL A 165 16.83 5.27 3.21
CA VAL A 165 16.85 4.69 1.87
C VAL A 165 18.30 4.43 1.46
N TRP A 166 18.56 3.22 0.96
CA TRP A 166 19.86 2.72 0.56
C TRP A 166 19.87 2.29 -0.90
N ASP A 167 21.02 2.45 -1.56
CA ASP A 167 21.26 1.84 -2.87
C ASP A 167 21.90 0.43 -2.75
N ASP A 168 22.06 -0.24 -3.89
CA ASP A 168 22.74 -1.54 -4.03
C ASP A 168 24.20 -1.54 -3.54
N LYS A 169 24.80 -0.33 -3.43
CA LYS A 169 26.18 -0.12 -2.94
C LYS A 169 26.25 0.20 -1.45
N MET A 170 25.13 0.12 -0.74
CA MET A 170 25.02 0.46 0.68
C MET A 170 25.35 1.93 0.97
N ARG A 171 25.09 2.84 0.03
CA ARG A 171 25.15 4.27 0.28
C ARG A 171 23.79 4.75 0.78
N CYS A 172 23.81 5.48 1.88
CA CYS A 172 22.63 6.18 2.36
C CYS A 172 22.29 7.31 1.37
N LEU A 173 21.16 7.18 0.69
CA LEU A 173 20.67 8.14 -0.30
C LEU A 173 19.76 9.19 0.34
N HIS A 174 18.95 8.77 1.30
CA HIS A 174 17.98 9.63 2.00
C HIS A 174 17.72 9.11 3.40
N ASN A 175 17.45 10.02 4.32
CA ASN A 175 17.02 9.71 5.68
C ASN A 175 15.89 10.67 6.06
N GLU A 176 14.73 10.11 6.44
CA GLU A 176 13.52 10.86 6.79
C GLU A 176 13.04 10.45 8.18
N LYS A 177 12.65 11.43 8.99
CA LYS A 177 11.97 11.18 10.25
C LYS A 177 10.51 10.79 9.97
N ALA A 178 10.30 9.50 9.73
CA ALA A 178 8.99 8.99 9.34
C ALA A 178 7.97 8.98 10.49
N HIS A 179 8.40 8.61 11.70
CA HIS A 179 7.53 8.51 12.87
C HIS A 179 8.13 9.25 14.07
N ASP A 180 7.29 9.84 14.91
CA ASP A 180 7.73 10.52 16.13
C ASP A 180 8.30 9.54 17.17
N LEU A 181 7.74 8.33 17.20
CA LEU A 181 8.23 7.18 17.94
C LEU A 181 8.89 6.17 16.99
N GLY A 182 9.33 5.02 17.51
CA GLY A 182 10.04 4.02 16.70
C GLY A 182 9.21 3.46 15.53
N ILE A 183 9.86 3.22 14.40
CA ILE A 183 9.31 2.38 13.32
C ILE A 183 9.27 0.93 13.83
N THR A 184 8.28 0.18 13.41
CA THR A 184 8.09 -1.24 13.77
C THR A 184 8.16 -2.16 12.57
N CYS A 185 7.61 -1.73 11.43
CA CYS A 185 7.57 -2.49 10.19
C CYS A 185 7.56 -1.57 8.97
N CYS A 186 8.11 -2.06 7.86
CA CYS A 186 7.99 -1.43 6.54
C CYS A 186 7.71 -2.49 5.49
N ASP A 187 6.89 -2.16 4.49
CA ASP A 187 6.62 -3.03 3.35
C ASP A 187 6.37 -2.23 2.08
N PHE A 188 6.78 -2.79 0.92
CA PHE A 188 6.54 -2.21 -0.40
C PHE A 188 5.39 -2.91 -1.10
N SER A 189 4.56 -2.14 -1.77
CA SER A 189 3.64 -2.69 -2.76
C SER A 189 4.44 -3.26 -3.94
N SER A 190 4.15 -4.51 -4.33
CA SER A 190 4.82 -5.16 -5.47
C SER A 190 4.35 -4.60 -6.81
N GLN A 191 3.20 -3.94 -6.87
CA GLN A 191 2.64 -3.37 -8.09
C GLN A 191 2.91 -1.87 -8.18
N PRO A 192 3.22 -1.36 -9.39
CA PRO A 192 3.34 0.07 -9.60
C PRO A 192 1.97 0.75 -9.46
N VAL A 193 1.99 1.99 -8.98
CA VAL A 193 0.78 2.82 -8.87
C VAL A 193 0.34 3.23 -10.29
N PRO A 194 -0.93 3.00 -10.67
CA PRO A 194 -1.44 3.44 -11.98
C PRO A 194 -1.50 4.98 -12.06
N GLY A 195 -1.21 5.55 -13.24
CA GLY A 195 -1.35 6.99 -13.51
C GLY A 195 -0.05 7.80 -13.48
N GLY A 196 1.11 7.17 -13.48
CA GLY A 196 2.39 7.85 -13.67
C GLY A 196 2.56 8.40 -15.09
N GLU A 197 3.36 9.48 -15.24
CA GLU A 197 3.79 9.98 -16.56
C GLU A 197 4.52 8.86 -17.33
N GLU A 198 4.40 8.84 -18.66
CA GLU A 198 5.02 7.82 -19.50
C GLU A 198 6.53 7.69 -19.19
N GLY A 199 6.93 6.49 -18.75
CA GLY A 199 8.32 6.16 -18.42
C GLY A 199 8.73 6.29 -16.95
N LEU A 200 7.83 6.71 -16.04
CA LEU A 200 8.06 6.75 -14.60
C LEU A 200 7.30 5.63 -13.88
N GLN A 201 8.01 4.88 -13.05
CA GLN A 201 7.40 3.87 -12.19
C GLN A 201 7.28 4.41 -10.76
N PHE A 202 6.09 4.35 -10.22
CA PHE A 202 5.78 4.75 -8.84
C PHE A 202 5.41 3.51 -8.04
N PHE A 203 5.99 3.37 -6.85
CA PHE A 203 5.64 2.29 -5.92
C PHE A 203 5.23 2.87 -4.58
N GLN A 204 4.27 2.22 -3.92
CA GLN A 204 3.91 2.58 -2.55
C GLN A 204 4.79 1.86 -1.56
N LEU A 205 5.16 2.57 -0.50
CA LEU A 205 5.82 2.05 0.70
C LEU A 205 4.95 2.39 1.90
N ALA A 206 4.68 1.40 2.74
CA ALA A 206 4.07 1.61 4.05
C ALA A 206 5.13 1.57 5.14
N SER A 207 5.05 2.46 6.11
CA SER A 207 5.80 2.41 7.36
C SER A 207 4.84 2.45 8.54
N CYS A 208 5.04 1.57 9.51
CA CYS A 208 4.26 1.50 10.74
C CYS A 208 5.08 1.99 11.93
N GLY A 209 4.43 2.62 12.88
CA GLY A 209 5.10 3.19 14.04
C GLY A 209 4.44 2.88 15.39
N GLN A 210 5.24 3.08 16.44
CA GLN A 210 4.76 3.06 17.83
C GLN A 210 3.83 4.23 18.15
N ASP A 211 3.74 5.21 17.26
CA ASP A 211 2.82 6.36 17.32
C ASP A 211 1.39 6.01 16.87
N CYS A 212 1.06 4.72 16.72
CA CYS A 212 -0.24 4.19 16.31
C CYS A 212 -0.62 4.53 14.85
N GLN A 213 0.31 5.01 14.05
CA GLN A 213 0.08 5.45 12.68
C GLN A 213 0.72 4.50 11.67
N ILE A 214 0.13 4.49 10.48
CA ILE A 214 0.71 3.89 9.28
C ILE A 214 0.86 5.01 8.26
N LYS A 215 2.08 5.28 7.82
CA LYS A 215 2.35 6.31 6.80
C LYS A 215 2.60 5.68 5.46
N ILE A 216 1.94 6.21 4.46
CA ILE A 216 2.08 5.79 3.07
C ILE A 216 2.98 6.79 2.35
N TRP A 217 3.97 6.26 1.67
CA TRP A 217 4.95 6.97 0.88
C TRP A 217 4.87 6.53 -0.57
N VAL A 218 5.24 7.40 -1.48
CA VAL A 218 5.39 7.06 -2.90
C VAL A 218 6.85 7.25 -3.26
N ILE A 219 7.47 6.20 -3.78
CA ILE A 219 8.80 6.23 -4.37
C ILE A 219 8.67 6.25 -5.89
N SER A 220 9.30 7.24 -6.53
CA SER A 220 9.42 7.33 -7.99
C SER A 220 10.87 7.17 -8.41
N PHE A 221 11.08 6.40 -9.49
CA PHE A 221 12.40 6.22 -10.10
C PHE A 221 12.53 7.11 -11.33
N ILE A 222 13.43 8.09 -11.25
CA ILE A 222 13.67 9.06 -12.32
C ILE A 222 14.97 8.67 -13.01
N HIS A 223 14.90 8.21 -14.27
CA HIS A 223 16.01 7.62 -15.04
C HIS A 223 17.35 8.39 -15.01
N ILE A 224 17.34 9.70 -14.85
CA ILE A 224 18.54 10.57 -14.88
C ILE A 224 18.83 11.20 -13.53
N LEU A 225 17.80 11.36 -12.65
CA LEU A 225 17.88 12.14 -11.42
C LEU A 225 17.93 11.27 -10.15
N GLY A 226 17.81 9.94 -10.27
CA GLY A 226 17.80 9.02 -9.14
C GLY A 226 16.38 8.63 -8.71
N PHE A 227 16.05 8.82 -7.43
CA PHE A 227 14.71 8.52 -6.89
C PHE A 227 14.15 9.74 -6.15
N GLU A 228 12.85 9.77 -6.00
CA GLU A 228 12.14 10.72 -5.14
C GLU A 228 11.25 9.96 -4.16
N LEU A 229 11.33 10.29 -2.88
CA LEU A 229 10.46 9.78 -1.82
C LEU A 229 9.49 10.89 -1.42
N LYS A 230 8.18 10.64 -1.56
CA LYS A 230 7.13 11.59 -1.16
C LYS A 230 6.21 10.96 -0.13
N TYR A 231 5.94 11.69 0.95
CA TYR A 231 4.84 11.37 1.84
C TYR A 231 3.51 11.54 1.09
N LYS A 232 2.62 10.53 1.19
CA LYS A 232 1.30 10.55 0.55
C LYS A 232 0.21 10.82 1.59
N SER A 233 0.09 9.95 2.61
CA SER A 233 -1.02 9.98 3.57
C SER A 233 -0.68 9.23 4.85
N THR A 234 -1.54 9.39 5.86
CA THR A 234 -1.51 8.61 7.10
C THR A 234 -2.81 7.84 7.25
N LEU A 235 -2.72 6.52 7.37
CA LEU A 235 -3.85 5.67 7.70
C LEU A 235 -4.01 5.62 9.22
N THR A 236 -5.23 5.82 9.66
CA THR A 236 -5.63 5.78 11.07
C THR A 236 -6.63 4.64 11.30
N GLY A 237 -6.85 4.25 12.55
CA GLY A 237 -7.80 3.18 12.91
C GLY A 237 -7.37 2.39 14.12
N HIS A 238 -6.05 2.17 14.29
CA HIS A 238 -5.53 1.56 15.51
C HIS A 238 -5.47 2.57 16.66
N CYS A 239 -5.76 2.10 17.87
CA CYS A 239 -5.69 2.90 19.10
C CYS A 239 -4.44 2.59 19.95
N ALA A 240 -3.54 1.75 19.45
CA ALA A 240 -2.27 1.38 20.07
C ALA A 240 -1.18 1.16 19.00
N PRO A 241 0.12 1.03 19.38
CA PRO A 241 1.21 0.82 18.45
C PRO A 241 0.93 -0.22 17.38
N VAL A 242 1.22 0.12 16.12
CA VAL A 242 1.13 -0.79 14.98
C VAL A 242 2.44 -1.56 14.88
N LEU A 243 2.41 -2.89 14.92
CA LEU A 243 3.61 -3.73 14.97
C LEU A 243 3.99 -4.30 13.61
N ALA A 244 3.02 -4.49 12.72
CA ALA A 244 3.22 -5.11 11.42
C ALA A 244 2.35 -4.48 10.35
N CYS A 245 2.82 -4.51 9.11
CA CYS A 245 2.03 -4.25 7.92
C CYS A 245 2.51 -5.12 6.75
N ALA A 246 1.61 -5.38 5.81
CA ALA A 246 1.91 -6.08 4.58
C ALA A 246 0.94 -5.64 3.47
N PHE A 247 1.46 -5.42 2.26
CA PHE A 247 0.63 -5.23 1.07
C PHE A 247 0.18 -6.57 0.50
N SER A 248 -1.02 -6.60 -0.05
CA SER A 248 -1.44 -7.71 -0.91
C SER A 248 -0.62 -7.74 -2.20
N HIS A 249 -0.51 -8.92 -2.83
CA HIS A 249 0.29 -9.07 -4.04
C HIS A 249 -0.16 -8.20 -5.21
N ASP A 250 -1.45 -7.92 -5.32
CA ASP A 250 -2.02 -7.00 -6.30
C ASP A 250 -1.89 -5.51 -5.92
N GLY A 251 -1.35 -5.22 -4.73
CA GLY A 251 -1.17 -3.87 -4.20
C GLY A 251 -2.47 -3.15 -3.82
N GLN A 252 -3.63 -3.82 -3.90
CA GLN A 252 -4.93 -3.18 -3.64
C GLN A 252 -5.29 -3.12 -2.15
N MET A 253 -4.70 -3.98 -1.33
CA MET A 253 -4.96 -4.01 0.10
C MET A 253 -3.66 -3.84 0.89
N LEU A 254 -3.78 -3.17 2.03
CA LEU A 254 -2.77 -3.12 3.08
C LEU A 254 -3.39 -3.70 4.35
N VAL A 255 -2.69 -4.63 4.99
CA VAL A 255 -3.08 -5.15 6.30
C VAL A 255 -2.13 -4.62 7.37
N SER A 256 -2.64 -4.40 8.56
CA SER A 256 -1.84 -4.05 9.74
C SER A 256 -2.25 -4.82 10.98
N GLY A 257 -1.28 -5.10 11.83
CA GLY A 257 -1.47 -5.74 13.14
C GLY A 257 -0.95 -4.85 14.26
N SER A 258 -1.65 -4.83 15.41
CA SER A 258 -1.39 -3.88 16.48
C SER A 258 -1.41 -4.50 17.88
N VAL A 259 -0.86 -3.74 18.82
CA VAL A 259 -0.94 -3.94 20.28
C VAL A 259 -2.39 -3.91 20.78
N ASP A 260 -3.31 -3.26 20.06
CA ASP A 260 -4.74 -3.26 20.37
C ASP A 260 -5.43 -4.61 20.08
N LYS A 261 -4.67 -5.62 19.65
CA LYS A 261 -5.09 -7.00 19.34
C LYS A 261 -5.94 -7.14 18.08
N SER A 262 -6.10 -6.06 17.33
CA SER A 262 -6.85 -6.05 16.08
C SER A 262 -5.91 -6.16 14.87
N VAL A 263 -6.48 -6.67 13.79
CA VAL A 263 -5.93 -6.61 12.44
C VAL A 263 -6.86 -5.76 11.62
N ILE A 264 -6.35 -4.73 10.97
CA ILE A 264 -7.13 -3.86 10.09
C ILE A 264 -6.68 -4.06 8.65
N VAL A 265 -7.64 -4.19 7.76
CA VAL A 265 -7.43 -4.28 6.31
C VAL A 265 -7.91 -2.98 5.69
N TYR A 266 -7.04 -2.31 4.95
CA TYR A 266 -7.32 -1.06 4.25
C TYR A 266 -7.34 -1.29 2.74
N ASP A 267 -8.14 -0.52 2.04
CA ASP A 267 -8.04 -0.32 0.61
C ASP A 267 -6.94 0.73 0.33
N THR A 268 -5.97 0.41 -0.51
CA THR A 268 -4.82 1.29 -0.76
C THR A 268 -5.12 2.48 -1.66
N ASN A 269 -6.22 2.41 -2.43
CA ASN A 269 -6.64 3.47 -3.35
C ASN A 269 -7.52 4.49 -2.63
N THR A 270 -8.52 3.99 -1.88
CA THR A 270 -9.48 4.84 -1.15
C THR A 270 -9.04 5.18 0.26
N GLU A 271 -8.02 4.44 0.79
CA GLU A 271 -7.51 4.57 2.16
C GLU A 271 -8.53 4.26 3.26
N ASN A 272 -9.66 3.65 2.87
CA ASN A 272 -10.73 3.26 3.78
C ASN A 272 -10.45 1.91 4.44
N ILE A 273 -11.00 1.73 5.65
CA ILE A 273 -10.98 0.45 6.34
C ILE A 273 -12.01 -0.48 5.69
N LEU A 274 -11.54 -1.62 5.17
CA LEU A 274 -12.38 -2.66 4.61
C LEU A 274 -12.87 -3.63 5.70
N HIS A 275 -11.96 -4.07 6.57
CA HIS A 275 -12.26 -5.04 7.61
C HIS A 275 -11.44 -4.77 8.88
N THR A 276 -12.05 -5.09 10.05
CA THR A 276 -11.37 -5.15 11.34
C THR A 276 -11.57 -6.54 11.94
N LEU A 277 -10.47 -7.26 12.19
CA LEU A 277 -10.46 -8.62 12.69
C LEU A 277 -9.96 -8.63 14.14
N THR A 278 -10.75 -9.16 15.08
CA THR A 278 -10.48 -9.04 16.52
C THR A 278 -10.36 -10.39 17.24
N GLN A 279 -10.04 -11.47 16.50
CA GLN A 279 -10.00 -12.82 17.07
C GLN A 279 -8.73 -13.15 17.85
N HIS A 280 -7.66 -12.34 17.74
CA HIS A 280 -6.47 -12.51 18.57
C HIS A 280 -6.71 -12.01 19.99
N THR A 281 -6.17 -12.73 20.97
CA THR A 281 -6.34 -12.41 22.39
C THR A 281 -5.23 -11.53 22.96
N ARG A 282 -4.08 -11.46 22.27
CA ARG A 282 -2.93 -10.62 22.60
C ARG A 282 -2.47 -9.82 21.39
N TYR A 283 -1.33 -9.12 21.51
CA TYR A 283 -0.77 -8.25 20.46
C TYR A 283 -0.54 -9.00 19.16
N VAL A 284 -0.95 -8.42 18.05
CA VAL A 284 -0.67 -8.95 16.71
C VAL A 284 0.70 -8.43 16.28
N THR A 285 1.66 -9.35 16.16
CA THR A 285 3.07 -9.05 15.94
C THR A 285 3.48 -9.08 14.49
N THR A 286 2.73 -9.83 13.66
CA THR A 286 3.08 -10.03 12.25
C THR A 286 1.86 -10.26 11.38
N CYS A 287 1.95 -9.81 10.15
CA CYS A 287 0.97 -10.02 9.08
C CYS A 287 1.71 -10.36 7.78
N ALA A 288 1.18 -11.28 7.00
CA ALA A 288 1.71 -11.61 5.68
C ALA A 288 0.60 -12.05 4.73
N PHE A 289 0.64 -11.59 3.48
CA PHE A 289 -0.20 -12.09 2.39
C PHE A 289 0.49 -13.20 1.61
N ALA A 290 -0.27 -14.18 1.18
CA ALA A 290 0.23 -15.19 0.25
C ALA A 290 0.37 -14.60 -1.17
N PRO A 291 1.43 -14.96 -1.95
CA PRO A 291 1.72 -14.30 -3.22
C PRO A 291 0.72 -14.63 -4.34
N ASN A 292 0.11 -15.82 -4.35
CA ASN A 292 -0.71 -16.30 -5.47
C ASN A 292 -2.18 -16.52 -5.14
N ILE A 293 -2.54 -16.44 -3.87
CA ILE A 293 -3.89 -16.71 -3.38
C ILE A 293 -4.27 -15.66 -2.33
N LEU A 294 -5.54 -15.37 -2.23
CA LEU A 294 -6.07 -14.38 -1.30
C LEU A 294 -6.15 -14.95 0.13
N LEU A 295 -4.98 -15.31 0.66
CA LEU A 295 -4.81 -15.72 2.05
C LEU A 295 -3.96 -14.71 2.80
N LEU A 296 -4.34 -14.47 4.04
CA LEU A 296 -3.61 -13.65 5.01
C LEU A 296 -3.26 -14.53 6.20
N ALA A 297 -2.02 -14.50 6.65
CA ALA A 297 -1.60 -15.03 7.94
C ALA A 297 -1.35 -13.88 8.91
N THR A 298 -1.82 -14.04 10.15
CA THR A 298 -1.55 -13.11 11.25
C THR A 298 -1.03 -13.88 12.45
N GLY A 299 0.12 -13.47 12.96
CA GLY A 299 0.74 -14.08 14.15
C GLY A 299 0.64 -13.14 15.35
N SER A 300 0.60 -13.71 16.54
CA SER A 300 0.35 -12.97 17.77
C SER A 300 1.17 -13.48 18.95
N MET A 301 1.29 -12.63 19.98
CA MET A 301 1.74 -13.01 21.31
C MET A 301 0.80 -13.98 22.03
N ASP A 302 -0.37 -14.31 21.45
CA ASP A 302 -1.22 -15.38 21.95
C ASP A 302 -0.72 -16.78 21.52
N LYS A 303 0.46 -16.87 20.93
CA LYS A 303 1.16 -18.07 20.44
C LYS A 303 0.48 -18.73 19.25
N THR A 304 -0.50 -18.07 18.65
CA THR A 304 -1.25 -18.60 17.51
C THR A 304 -0.94 -17.86 16.22
N VAL A 305 -1.07 -18.57 15.11
CA VAL A 305 -1.15 -18.00 13.78
C VAL A 305 -2.53 -18.27 13.23
N LYS A 306 -3.22 -17.23 12.79
CA LYS A 306 -4.55 -17.31 12.21
C LYS A 306 -4.48 -17.11 10.71
N ILE A 307 -5.17 -17.98 9.97
CA ILE A 307 -5.22 -17.95 8.50
C ILE A 307 -6.60 -17.49 8.08
N TRP A 308 -6.61 -16.43 7.27
CA TRP A 308 -7.81 -15.77 6.78
C TRP A 308 -7.92 -15.92 5.28
N GLN A 309 -9.11 -16.18 4.80
CA GLN A 309 -9.42 -16.25 3.38
C GLN A 309 -10.36 -15.10 3.01
N PHE A 310 -10.04 -14.42 1.92
CA PHE A 310 -10.89 -13.41 1.31
C PHE A 310 -11.74 -14.08 0.24
N GLU A 311 -13.05 -13.94 0.34
CA GLU A 311 -13.96 -14.40 -0.70
C GLU A 311 -13.88 -13.46 -1.91
N LYS A 312 -13.84 -14.03 -3.12
CA LYS A 312 -13.71 -13.25 -4.36
C LYS A 312 -14.80 -12.18 -4.57
N GLU A 313 -15.98 -12.37 -3.98
CA GLU A 313 -17.06 -11.39 -4.01
C GLU A 313 -16.68 -10.05 -3.34
N THR A 314 -15.76 -10.05 -2.38
CA THR A 314 -15.30 -8.82 -1.73
C THR A 314 -14.38 -7.99 -2.63
N LEU A 315 -13.66 -8.64 -3.54
CA LEU A 315 -12.84 -7.96 -4.55
C LEU A 315 -13.65 -7.50 -5.77
N CYS A 316 -14.77 -8.15 -6.04
CA CYS A 316 -15.71 -7.70 -7.07
C CYS A 316 -16.59 -6.55 -6.58
N GLN A 317 -16.72 -6.35 -5.26
CA GLN A 317 -17.44 -5.21 -4.65
C GLN A 317 -16.49 -4.06 -4.27
N ALA A 318 -15.20 -4.34 -4.09
CA ALA A 318 -14.12 -3.36 -4.18
C ALA A 318 -13.57 -3.24 -5.62
N LYS A 319 -14.34 -3.55 -6.64
CA LYS A 319 -14.23 -2.74 -7.87
C LYS A 319 -14.44 -1.34 -7.34
N ILE A 320 -13.34 -0.56 -7.32
CA ILE A 320 -13.42 0.89 -7.38
C ILE A 320 -14.78 1.16 -8.01
N PRO A 321 -15.70 1.86 -7.37
CA PRO A 321 -16.62 2.58 -8.19
C PRO A 321 -15.64 3.33 -9.08
N ASP A 322 -15.43 2.83 -10.33
CA ASP A 322 -14.98 3.67 -11.43
C ASP A 322 -15.61 4.97 -11.09
N GLN A 323 -14.78 5.98 -10.73
CA GLN A 323 -15.29 7.31 -10.37
C GLN A 323 -16.59 7.41 -11.09
N PRO A 324 -17.79 7.45 -10.45
CA PRO A 324 -19.03 7.13 -11.12
C PRO A 324 -18.89 7.89 -12.41
N LYS A 325 -18.74 7.18 -13.57
CA LYS A 325 -18.65 7.89 -14.85
C LYS A 325 -19.87 8.75 -14.75
N GLN A 326 -19.64 9.96 -14.28
CA GLN A 326 -20.61 10.84 -13.60
C GLN A 326 -21.74 11.17 -14.55
N PHE A 327 -21.53 10.70 -15.80
CA PHE A 327 -22.48 10.79 -16.90
C PHE A 327 -22.58 9.42 -17.56
N THR A 328 -23.76 8.84 -17.53
CA THR A 328 -24.11 7.59 -18.23
C THR A 328 -23.69 7.64 -19.71
N GLU A 329 -23.60 8.83 -20.30
CA GLU A 329 -23.11 9.08 -21.67
C GLU A 329 -21.68 8.59 -21.92
N ASN A 330 -20.86 8.39 -20.89
CA ASN A 330 -19.47 7.93 -20.98
C ASN A 330 -19.30 6.43 -20.70
N TRP A 331 -20.39 5.69 -20.56
CA TRP A 331 -20.35 4.25 -20.34
C TRP A 331 -19.88 3.51 -21.59
N SER A 332 -19.01 2.53 -21.42
CA SER A 332 -18.65 1.55 -22.46
C SER A 332 -19.72 0.46 -22.57
N GLU A 333 -19.65 -0.37 -23.60
CA GLU A 333 -20.52 -1.55 -23.78
C GLU A 333 -20.46 -2.51 -22.60
N ASP A 334 -19.27 -2.66 -21.96
CA ASP A 334 -19.11 -3.48 -20.77
C ASP A 334 -19.76 -2.84 -19.53
N ASP A 335 -19.75 -1.51 -19.41
CA ASP A 335 -20.45 -0.80 -18.33
C ASP A 335 -21.96 -0.98 -18.44
N VAL A 336 -22.50 -0.89 -19.67
CA VAL A 336 -23.92 -1.16 -19.97
C VAL A 336 -24.28 -2.61 -19.64
N SER A 337 -23.42 -3.56 -19.98
CA SER A 337 -23.61 -4.98 -19.67
C SER A 337 -23.65 -5.24 -18.16
N ASN A 338 -22.71 -4.65 -17.41
CA ASN A 338 -22.71 -4.73 -15.95
C ASN A 338 -23.97 -4.12 -15.32
N TRP A 339 -24.42 -2.99 -15.86
CA TRP A 339 -25.66 -2.35 -15.42
C TRP A 339 -26.88 -3.24 -15.67
N LEU A 340 -26.99 -3.86 -16.84
CA LEU A 340 -28.07 -4.82 -17.14
C LEU A 340 -28.10 -5.97 -16.14
N CYS A 341 -26.93 -6.53 -15.79
CA CYS A 341 -26.82 -7.59 -14.77
C CYS A 341 -27.29 -7.09 -13.40
N THR A 342 -26.89 -5.87 -12.99
CA THR A 342 -27.30 -5.32 -11.68
C THR A 342 -28.80 -5.04 -11.59
N GLU A 343 -29.47 -4.75 -12.73
CA GLU A 343 -30.91 -4.48 -12.81
C GLU A 343 -31.76 -5.76 -13.02
N GLY A 344 -31.10 -6.94 -13.04
CA GLY A 344 -31.77 -8.24 -13.25
C GLY A 344 -32.35 -8.36 -14.66
N LEU A 345 -31.56 -7.98 -15.67
CA LEU A 345 -31.85 -8.03 -17.11
C LEU A 345 -30.75 -8.80 -17.85
N GLU A 346 -30.19 -9.83 -17.22
CA GLU A 346 -29.06 -10.63 -17.71
C GLU A 346 -29.33 -11.24 -19.10
N ASP A 347 -30.57 -11.63 -19.36
CA ASP A 347 -31.00 -12.20 -20.64
C ASP A 347 -30.82 -11.24 -21.84
N LEU A 348 -30.63 -9.95 -21.58
CA LEU A 348 -30.47 -8.94 -22.63
C LEU A 348 -29.03 -8.55 -22.90
N VAL A 349 -28.07 -9.01 -22.07
CA VAL A 349 -26.65 -8.65 -22.17
C VAL A 349 -26.08 -8.98 -23.55
N ASP A 350 -26.33 -10.19 -24.04
CA ASP A 350 -25.80 -10.63 -25.34
C ASP A 350 -26.40 -9.80 -26.50
N ILE A 351 -27.66 -9.46 -26.41
CA ILE A 351 -28.35 -8.63 -27.45
C ILE A 351 -27.75 -7.23 -27.49
N PHE A 352 -27.50 -6.62 -26.32
CA PHE A 352 -26.94 -5.27 -26.24
C PHE A 352 -25.45 -5.26 -26.67
N LYS A 353 -24.66 -6.26 -26.33
CA LYS A 353 -23.28 -6.41 -26.81
C LYS A 353 -23.21 -6.64 -28.33
N MET A 354 -24.05 -7.49 -28.88
CA MET A 354 -24.08 -7.75 -30.33
C MET A 354 -24.43 -6.52 -31.15
N ASN A 355 -25.13 -5.55 -30.56
CA ASN A 355 -25.53 -4.31 -31.20
C ASN A 355 -24.65 -3.11 -30.76
N ASN A 356 -23.54 -3.33 -30.05
CA ASN A 356 -22.56 -2.32 -29.59
C ASN A 356 -23.23 -1.13 -28.86
N ILE A 357 -24.15 -1.41 -27.94
CA ILE A 357 -24.90 -0.36 -27.21
C ILE A 357 -23.99 0.16 -26.07
N ASP A 358 -23.45 1.36 -26.27
CA ASP A 358 -22.76 2.14 -25.27
C ASP A 358 -23.70 3.02 -24.42
N GLY A 359 -23.18 3.83 -23.51
CA GLY A 359 -23.99 4.68 -22.63
C GLY A 359 -24.77 5.76 -23.38
N ARG A 360 -24.28 6.26 -24.50
CA ARG A 360 -25.01 7.24 -25.34
C ARG A 360 -26.14 6.59 -26.06
N GLU A 361 -25.90 5.45 -26.71
CA GLU A 361 -26.93 4.67 -27.38
C GLU A 361 -27.99 4.19 -26.40
N LEU A 362 -27.58 3.72 -25.20
CA LEU A 362 -28.49 3.33 -24.12
C LEU A 362 -29.47 4.45 -23.75
N LEU A 363 -28.98 5.67 -23.57
CA LEU A 363 -29.81 6.81 -23.21
C LEU A 363 -30.75 7.26 -24.38
N ASN A 364 -30.46 6.88 -25.62
CA ASN A 364 -31.27 7.24 -26.80
C ASN A 364 -32.30 6.16 -27.18
N LEU A 365 -32.25 4.97 -26.53
CA LEU A 365 -33.19 3.89 -26.83
C LEU A 365 -34.64 4.30 -26.63
N THR A 366 -35.46 3.96 -27.62
CA THR A 366 -36.89 4.17 -27.61
C THR A 366 -37.64 2.84 -27.56
N LYS A 367 -38.97 2.92 -27.43
CA LYS A 367 -39.84 1.74 -27.44
C LYS A 367 -39.78 1.01 -28.76
N GLU A 368 -39.67 1.78 -29.84
CA GLU A 368 -39.59 1.31 -31.23
C GLU A 368 -38.23 0.62 -31.46
N SER A 369 -37.12 1.25 -31.07
CA SER A 369 -35.78 0.66 -31.25
C SER A 369 -35.60 -0.66 -30.47
N LEU A 370 -36.19 -0.77 -29.27
CA LEU A 370 -36.18 -2.03 -28.51
C LEU A 370 -36.97 -3.15 -29.20
N ALA A 371 -38.02 -2.80 -29.97
CA ALA A 371 -38.85 -3.77 -30.67
C ALA A 371 -38.29 -4.16 -32.03
N ASP A 372 -37.90 -3.16 -32.82
CA ASP A 372 -37.60 -3.31 -34.25
C ASP A 372 -36.11 -3.58 -34.49
N ASP A 373 -35.21 -2.88 -33.78
CA ASP A 373 -33.78 -3.01 -33.96
C ASP A 373 -33.20 -4.12 -33.08
N LEU A 374 -33.53 -4.12 -31.77
CA LEU A 374 -33.03 -5.11 -30.81
C LEU A 374 -33.87 -6.38 -30.73
N LYS A 375 -35.02 -6.44 -31.46
CA LYS A 375 -35.93 -7.59 -31.57
C LYS A 375 -36.34 -8.20 -30.22
N ILE A 376 -36.51 -7.36 -29.20
CA ILE A 376 -36.98 -7.83 -27.90
C ILE A 376 -38.49 -8.03 -27.97
N GLU A 377 -38.94 -9.27 -28.12
CA GLU A 377 -40.37 -9.60 -28.32
C GLU A 377 -41.20 -9.31 -27.08
N SER A 378 -40.65 -9.53 -25.86
CA SER A 378 -41.38 -9.36 -24.61
C SER A 378 -41.71 -7.89 -24.30
N LEU A 379 -43.02 -7.55 -24.31
CA LEU A 379 -43.51 -6.21 -23.94
C LEU A 379 -43.11 -5.84 -22.49
N GLY A 380 -43.10 -6.81 -21.58
CA GLY A 380 -42.74 -6.62 -20.18
C GLY A 380 -41.27 -6.25 -20.03
N LEU A 381 -40.36 -6.94 -20.72
CA LEU A 381 -38.92 -6.63 -20.70
C LEU A 381 -38.65 -5.24 -21.31
N ARG A 382 -39.26 -4.89 -22.47
CA ARG A 382 -39.12 -3.55 -23.03
C ARG A 382 -39.57 -2.45 -22.09
N SER A 383 -40.69 -2.63 -21.41
CA SER A 383 -41.17 -1.66 -20.41
C SER A 383 -40.28 -1.55 -19.20
N LYS A 384 -39.68 -2.67 -18.75
CA LYS A 384 -38.72 -2.70 -17.61
C LYS A 384 -37.43 -1.96 -17.97
N VAL A 385 -36.86 -2.20 -19.16
CA VAL A 385 -35.67 -1.53 -19.67
C VAL A 385 -35.89 -0.02 -19.78
N LEU A 386 -36.97 0.42 -20.42
CA LEU A 386 -37.29 1.85 -20.60
C LEU A 386 -37.48 2.57 -19.27
N ARG A 387 -38.14 1.95 -18.31
CA ARG A 387 -38.30 2.54 -16.97
C ARG A 387 -36.94 2.72 -16.28
N LYS A 388 -36.03 1.74 -16.42
CA LYS A 388 -34.70 1.82 -15.86
C LYS A 388 -33.82 2.87 -16.57
N ILE A 389 -33.94 3.02 -17.87
CA ILE A 389 -33.30 4.09 -18.63
C ILE A 389 -33.83 5.46 -18.18
N GLU A 390 -35.13 5.62 -17.94
CA GLU A 390 -35.69 6.88 -17.47
C GLU A 390 -35.23 7.23 -16.04
N GLU A 391 -35.03 6.23 -15.17
CA GLU A 391 -34.42 6.42 -13.89
C GLU A 391 -32.98 6.98 -14.03
N LEU A 392 -32.17 6.47 -14.99
CA LEU A 392 -30.84 7.01 -15.32
C LEU A 392 -30.89 8.43 -15.83
N ARG A 393 -31.79 8.73 -16.79
CA ARG A 393 -32.02 10.09 -17.35
C ARG A 393 -32.39 11.10 -16.25
N THR A 394 -33.19 10.66 -15.27
CA THR A 394 -33.64 11.52 -14.16
C THR A 394 -32.46 11.79 -13.19
N LYS A 395 -31.62 10.80 -12.90
CA LYS A 395 -30.41 10.98 -12.09
C LYS A 395 -29.43 11.96 -12.75
N VAL A 396 -29.26 11.90 -14.07
CA VAL A 396 -28.40 12.83 -14.81
C VAL A 396 -28.97 14.26 -14.73
N LYS A 397 -30.26 14.45 -14.80
CA LYS A 397 -30.90 15.78 -14.66
C LYS A 397 -30.82 16.36 -13.26
N THR A 398 -30.91 15.55 -12.21
CA THR A 398 -30.76 16.00 -10.81
C THR A 398 -29.33 16.38 -10.49
N LEU A 399 -28.33 15.66 -11.01
CA LEU A 399 -26.91 16.00 -10.85
C LEU A 399 -26.54 17.32 -11.55
N SER A 400 -27.20 17.65 -12.68
CA SER A 400 -26.98 18.93 -13.36
C SER A 400 -27.64 20.13 -12.69
N SER A 401 -28.61 19.92 -11.79
CA SER A 401 -29.29 20.97 -11.00
C SER A 401 -28.65 21.23 -9.63
N GLU A 402 -27.68 20.44 -9.20
CA GLU A 402 -27.02 20.57 -7.90
C GLU A 402 -25.57 21.08 -7.97
N ILE A 403 -25.08 21.52 -9.14
CA ILE A 403 -23.76 22.14 -9.23
C ILE A 403 -23.85 23.55 -8.66
N PRO A 404 -23.18 23.83 -7.54
CA PRO A 404 -23.14 25.19 -6.98
C PRO A 404 -22.61 26.18 -8.02
N ASP A 405 -23.19 27.37 -8.10
CA ASP A 405 -22.79 28.45 -9.03
C ASP A 405 -21.29 28.80 -8.94
N GLU A 406 -20.66 28.46 -7.84
CA GLU A 406 -19.21 28.63 -7.55
C GLU A 406 -18.31 27.81 -8.51
N PHE A 407 -18.81 26.72 -9.10
CA PHE A 407 -18.09 25.87 -10.03
C PHE A 407 -18.42 26.14 -11.50
N ILE A 408 -19.29 27.11 -11.78
CA ILE A 408 -19.68 27.52 -13.10
C ILE A 408 -18.93 28.79 -13.50
N CYS A 409 -18.27 28.77 -14.66
CA CYS A 409 -17.58 29.93 -15.18
C CYS A 409 -18.59 31.10 -15.40
N PRO A 410 -18.41 32.28 -14.76
CA PRO A 410 -19.36 33.37 -14.88
C PRO A 410 -19.45 33.99 -16.29
N ILE A 411 -18.48 33.66 -17.18
CA ILE A 411 -18.41 34.17 -18.53
C ILE A 411 -18.99 33.18 -19.53
N THR A 412 -18.59 31.89 -19.46
CA THR A 412 -19.00 30.85 -20.43
C THR A 412 -20.21 30.05 -19.97
N ARG A 413 -20.55 30.10 -18.68
CA ARG A 413 -21.56 29.29 -17.99
C ARG A 413 -21.32 27.77 -18.10
N GLU A 414 -20.10 27.35 -18.36
CA GLU A 414 -19.67 25.95 -18.38
C GLU A 414 -19.01 25.58 -17.07
N LEU A 415 -19.00 24.27 -16.76
CA LEU A 415 -18.31 23.73 -15.59
C LEU A 415 -16.81 23.98 -15.70
N MET A 416 -16.21 24.55 -14.66
CA MET A 416 -14.77 24.80 -14.62
C MET A 416 -14.00 23.49 -14.36
N LYS A 417 -13.11 23.13 -15.30
CA LYS A 417 -12.29 21.90 -15.19
C LYS A 417 -11.24 21.96 -14.07
N ASP A 418 -10.69 23.16 -13.79
CA ASP A 418 -9.69 23.41 -12.76
C ASP A 418 -9.99 24.74 -12.04
N PRO A 419 -10.87 24.75 -11.05
CA PRO A 419 -11.18 25.97 -10.31
C PRO A 419 -10.02 26.35 -9.37
N VAL A 420 -9.52 27.58 -9.51
CA VAL A 420 -8.46 28.14 -8.63
C VAL A 420 -9.04 29.23 -7.75
N ILE A 421 -8.88 29.11 -6.44
CA ILE A 421 -9.25 30.16 -5.49
C ILE A 421 -8.15 31.20 -5.41
N ALA A 422 -8.42 32.42 -5.88
CA ALA A 422 -7.50 33.55 -5.73
C ALA A 422 -7.78 34.27 -4.40
N SER A 423 -6.89 34.17 -3.42
CA SER A 423 -6.94 34.97 -2.21
C SER A 423 -6.25 36.32 -2.44
N VAL A 424 -7.01 37.41 -2.36
CA VAL A 424 -6.46 38.77 -2.37
C VAL A 424 -6.14 39.20 -0.94
N PHE A 425 -4.86 39.26 -0.59
CA PHE A 425 -4.40 39.86 0.64
C PHE A 425 -4.51 41.40 0.55
N GLY A 426 -5.58 41.95 1.12
CA GLY A 426 -5.75 43.39 1.36
C GLY A 426 -6.26 43.63 2.76
N ARG A 427 -5.51 44.41 3.53
CA ARG A 427 -5.85 44.81 4.92
C ARG A 427 -7.16 45.56 5.00
N ARG A 428 -7.98 45.16 5.98
CA ARG A 428 -9.07 45.87 6.70
C ARG A 428 -10.51 45.72 6.18
N ARG A 429 -11.30 45.28 7.18
CA ARG A 429 -12.74 45.30 7.40
C ARG A 429 -13.55 44.14 6.83
N GLN A 430 -14.06 43.38 7.80
CA GLN A 430 -15.11 42.39 7.65
C GLN A 430 -16.26 42.91 6.77
N ARG A 431 -16.39 42.33 5.60
CA ARG A 431 -17.66 42.15 4.89
C ARG A 431 -17.49 40.83 4.12
N HIS A 432 -18.52 40.00 4.16
CA HIS A 432 -18.60 38.75 3.44
C HIS A 432 -18.15 38.94 1.98
N LEU A 433 -17.01 38.39 1.62
CA LEU A 433 -16.52 38.32 0.24
C LEU A 433 -16.77 36.91 -0.23
N THR A 434 -17.65 36.73 -1.19
CA THR A 434 -17.77 35.53 -2.01
C THR A 434 -16.45 35.30 -2.76
N PRO A 435 -15.90 34.09 -2.78
CA PRO A 435 -14.69 33.79 -3.58
C PRO A 435 -15.00 33.94 -5.05
N VAL A 436 -14.16 34.67 -5.78
CA VAL A 436 -14.22 34.76 -7.24
C VAL A 436 -13.31 33.68 -7.80
N LEU A 437 -13.89 32.70 -8.45
CA LEU A 437 -13.20 31.64 -9.17
C LEU A 437 -12.88 32.11 -10.61
N LEU A 438 -11.63 31.99 -11.02
CA LEU A 438 -11.17 32.34 -12.38
C LEU A 438 -10.88 31.07 -13.18
N PRO A 439 -11.24 30.99 -14.48
CA PRO A 439 -10.97 29.82 -15.31
C PRO A 439 -9.47 29.66 -15.58
N GLY A 440 -8.92 28.48 -15.32
CA GLY A 440 -7.52 28.15 -15.57
C GLY A 440 -7.21 28.07 -17.06
N LYS A 441 -6.45 29.02 -17.60
CA LYS A 441 -5.77 28.87 -18.89
C LYS A 441 -4.29 28.60 -18.65
N SER A 442 -3.84 27.43 -19.05
CA SER A 442 -2.41 27.11 -19.17
C SER A 442 -1.75 28.04 -20.19
N HIS A 443 -0.63 28.63 -19.82
CA HIS A 443 0.24 29.51 -20.58
C HIS A 443 -0.06 31.02 -20.50
N GLY A 444 0.60 31.71 -19.57
CA GLY A 444 0.71 33.15 -19.58
C GLY A 444 1.00 33.85 -18.25
N TRP A 445 0.82 33.19 -17.13
CA TRP A 445 0.91 33.86 -15.80
C TRP A 445 2.24 33.69 -15.04
N ARG A 446 3.22 32.97 -15.59
CA ARG A 446 4.58 32.91 -15.00
C ARG A 446 5.36 34.20 -15.10
N SER A 447 4.96 35.17 -15.94
CA SER A 447 5.70 36.41 -16.16
C SER A 447 5.34 37.55 -15.21
N LEU A 448 4.14 37.56 -14.60
CA LEU A 448 3.73 38.69 -13.74
C LEU A 448 4.09 38.55 -12.26
N MET A 449 4.33 37.32 -11.76
CA MET A 449 4.75 37.12 -10.36
C MET A 449 6.26 37.35 -10.16
N ALA A 450 7.09 37.18 -11.21
CA ALA A 450 8.55 37.37 -11.13
C ALA A 450 8.99 38.84 -11.04
N THR A 451 8.14 39.78 -11.45
CA THR A 451 8.49 41.22 -11.45
C THR A 451 8.15 41.95 -10.14
N HIS A 452 7.30 41.39 -9.30
CA HIS A 452 6.94 42.02 -8.01
C HIS A 452 7.77 41.55 -6.81
N MET A 453 8.50 40.44 -6.91
CA MET A 453 9.42 39.99 -5.85
C MET A 453 10.84 40.52 -5.93
N LYS A 454 11.24 41.19 -7.03
CA LYS A 454 12.60 41.78 -7.17
C LYS A 454 12.77 43.21 -6.63
N ARG A 455 11.76 43.81 -5.98
CA ARG A 455 11.85 45.19 -5.45
C ARG A 455 11.77 45.37 -3.94
N LYS A 456 11.94 44.30 -3.13
CA LYS A 456 12.01 44.43 -1.65
C LYS A 456 13.14 43.67 -0.99
N GLN A 457 14.30 43.60 -1.61
CA GLN A 457 15.55 43.25 -0.94
C GLN A 457 16.51 44.45 -1.01
N TRP A 458 16.24 45.47 -0.22
CA TRP A 458 17.25 46.46 0.18
C TRP A 458 16.89 47.06 1.51
N LYS A 459 17.84 46.94 2.46
CA LYS A 459 17.96 47.59 3.79
C LYS A 459 17.52 46.72 4.98
N ILE A 460 18.45 45.90 5.44
CA ILE A 460 18.74 45.82 6.89
C ILE A 460 20.26 45.97 7.01
N GLY A 461 20.64 47.11 7.59
CA GLY A 461 22.02 47.52 7.78
C GLY A 461 22.65 46.82 8.97
N SER A 462 23.93 46.70 8.86
CA SER A 462 24.89 46.32 9.88
C SER A 462 24.74 47.08 11.21
N ALA A 463 24.64 46.36 12.29
CA ALA A 463 24.98 46.88 13.62
C ALA A 463 25.87 45.86 14.34
N LYS A 464 27.15 46.13 14.32
CA LYS A 464 28.16 45.54 15.21
C LYS A 464 27.87 46.01 16.64
N ARG A 465 27.81 45.08 17.59
CA ARG A 465 28.11 45.36 19.00
C ARG A 465 29.12 44.35 19.53
N ASN A 466 30.29 44.89 19.87
CA ASN A 466 31.29 44.28 20.73
C ASN A 466 30.76 44.10 22.14
N VAL A 467 31.05 42.97 22.77
CA VAL A 467 31.12 42.85 24.22
C VAL A 467 32.26 41.88 24.56
N PRO A 468 33.12 42.23 25.56
CA PRO A 468 34.37 41.50 25.84
C PRO A 468 34.18 40.37 26.84
N VAL A 469 35.20 39.44 26.80
CA VAL A 469 35.44 38.35 27.74
C VAL A 469 36.09 38.93 29.02
N PRO A 470 35.84 38.32 30.22
CA PRO A 470 36.89 37.52 30.83
C PRO A 470 36.60 36.00 30.85
#